data_51ee35e018a0d87fd32b0ce21ae96575
#
_entry.id   51ee35e018a0d87fd32b0ce21ae96575
#
_cell.length_a   1.000
_cell.length_b   1.000
_cell.length_c   1.000
_cell.angle_alpha   90.00
_cell.angle_beta   90.00
_cell.angle_gamma   90.00
#
_symmetry.space_group_name_H-M   'P 1'
#
loop_
_entity.id
_entity.type
_entity.pdbx_description
1 polymer ?
#
loop_
_entity_poly.entity_id
_entity_poly.type
_entity_poly.pdbx_seq_one_letter_code
_entity_poly.pdbx_strand_id
1 'polypeptide(L)'
;MTFIWQLENFPNFSFSTEKLLPNIQNFALQLGEANGMLSSFSQENKQEVFTEIMLSEALKTSEIEGEYFSREDVMSSLKVNLGVKDFHKTSKNKKANAIALLMIEIQNSYAKTMDKALIQNWHKILMDEEKGINAGIFRTGAEPMQVVSGSYGNLKVHYEAPPSKDLPQLINQFLNWYQTFSEKD
;
A
#
# COMPACT_ATOMS: atom_id res chain seq x y z
N MET A 1 -8.09 -27.61 -4.15
CA MET A 1 -7.59 -26.41 -4.86
C MET A 1 -6.29 -26.03 -4.19
N THR A 2 -5.23 -25.79 -4.93
CA THR A 2 -3.95 -25.37 -4.37
C THR A 2 -3.86 -23.85 -4.44
N PHE A 3 -3.60 -23.18 -3.32
CA PHE A 3 -3.45 -21.73 -3.27
C PHE A 3 -1.98 -21.32 -3.51
N ILE A 4 -1.76 -20.07 -3.90
CA ILE A 4 -0.44 -19.56 -4.29
C ILE A 4 0.63 -19.77 -3.21
N TRP A 5 0.28 -19.59 -1.94
CA TRP A 5 1.18 -19.78 -0.80
C TRP A 5 1.51 -21.26 -0.48
N GLN A 6 0.78 -22.21 -1.10
CA GLN A 6 1.01 -23.65 -1.00
C GLN A 6 1.90 -24.19 -2.13
N LEU A 7 2.29 -23.34 -3.09
CA LEU A 7 3.17 -23.73 -4.18
C LEU A 7 4.59 -23.96 -3.65
N GLU A 8 5.28 -24.97 -4.17
CA GLU A 8 6.63 -25.33 -3.74
C GLU A 8 7.65 -24.20 -3.94
N ASN A 9 7.45 -23.40 -4.99
CA ASN A 9 8.33 -22.27 -5.32
C ASN A 9 7.91 -20.95 -4.64
N PHE A 10 6.87 -20.93 -3.81
CA PHE A 10 6.48 -19.71 -3.10
C PHE A 10 7.52 -19.31 -2.05
N PRO A 11 7.90 -18.03 -1.95
CA PRO A 11 7.52 -16.87 -2.75
C PRO A 11 8.42 -16.62 -3.98
N ASN A 12 9.31 -17.55 -4.35
CA ASN A 12 10.29 -17.39 -5.42
C ASN A 12 9.66 -17.65 -6.78
N PHE A 13 9.21 -16.59 -7.43
CA PHE A 13 8.63 -16.63 -8.76
C PHE A 13 9.68 -16.23 -9.81
N SER A 14 9.58 -16.81 -11.00
CA SER A 14 10.43 -16.48 -12.14
C SER A 14 9.67 -15.67 -13.19
N PHE A 15 10.36 -14.80 -13.88
CA PHE A 15 9.82 -14.01 -14.98
C PHE A 15 10.88 -13.86 -16.10
N SER A 16 10.43 -13.49 -17.31
CA SER A 16 11.31 -13.25 -18.44
C SER A 16 11.73 -11.78 -18.50
N THR A 17 12.99 -11.51 -18.19
CA THR A 17 13.55 -10.15 -18.26
C THR A 17 13.51 -9.59 -19.69
N GLU A 18 13.77 -10.43 -20.72
CA GLU A 18 13.76 -10.00 -22.12
C GLU A 18 12.41 -9.39 -22.54
N LYS A 19 11.30 -9.96 -22.07
CA LYS A 19 9.96 -9.44 -22.37
C LYS A 19 9.65 -8.12 -21.66
N LEU A 20 10.29 -7.86 -20.53
CA LEU A 20 10.07 -6.66 -19.72
C LEU A 20 11.01 -5.51 -20.11
N LEU A 21 12.18 -5.82 -20.70
CA LEU A 21 13.22 -4.85 -20.99
C LEU A 21 12.73 -3.58 -21.73
N PRO A 22 11.91 -3.67 -22.81
CA PRO A 22 11.40 -2.48 -23.50
C PRO A 22 10.54 -1.59 -22.58
N ASN A 23 9.74 -2.20 -21.70
CA ASN A 23 8.89 -1.45 -20.76
C ASN A 23 9.74 -0.78 -19.67
N ILE A 24 10.77 -1.46 -19.16
CA ILE A 24 11.71 -0.91 -18.18
C ILE A 24 12.47 0.28 -18.78
N GLN A 25 12.95 0.16 -20.00
CA GLN A 25 13.64 1.25 -20.69
C GLN A 25 12.74 2.46 -20.91
N ASN A 26 11.50 2.25 -21.37
CA ASN A 26 10.53 3.33 -21.54
C ASN A 26 10.19 4.01 -20.20
N PHE A 27 10.00 3.22 -19.15
CA PHE A 27 9.76 3.74 -17.80
C PHE A 27 10.95 4.59 -17.31
N ALA A 28 12.18 4.08 -17.47
CA ALA A 28 13.38 4.81 -17.06
C ALA A 28 13.55 6.14 -17.81
N LEU A 29 13.22 6.17 -19.11
CA LEU A 29 13.24 7.41 -19.90
C LEU A 29 12.24 8.43 -19.38
N GLN A 30 10.97 8.02 -19.20
CA GLN A 30 9.91 8.89 -18.70
C GLN A 30 10.20 9.40 -17.28
N LEU A 31 10.74 8.53 -16.44
CA LEU A 31 11.16 8.92 -15.08
C LEU A 31 12.31 9.96 -15.12
N GLY A 32 13.27 9.79 -16.02
CA GLY A 32 14.35 10.76 -16.23
C GLY A 32 13.83 12.13 -16.69
N GLU A 33 12.89 12.16 -17.62
CA GLU A 33 12.23 13.39 -18.08
C GLU A 33 11.45 14.07 -16.94
N ALA A 34 10.64 13.33 -16.19
CA ALA A 34 9.90 13.85 -15.05
C ALA A 34 10.82 14.43 -13.96
N ASN A 35 11.91 13.72 -13.61
CA ASN A 35 12.90 14.18 -12.65
C ASN A 35 13.63 15.44 -13.15
N GLY A 36 13.94 15.52 -14.44
CA GLY A 36 14.52 16.70 -15.06
C GLY A 36 13.60 17.92 -14.92
N MET A 37 12.31 17.78 -15.19
CA MET A 37 11.31 18.85 -15.00
C MET A 37 11.22 19.26 -13.53
N LEU A 38 11.08 18.31 -12.62
CA LEU A 38 10.96 18.57 -11.19
C LEU A 38 12.20 19.26 -10.62
N SER A 39 13.40 19.00 -11.18
CA SER A 39 14.64 19.63 -10.71
C SER A 39 14.64 21.15 -10.90
N SER A 40 13.90 21.66 -11.90
CA SER A 40 13.77 23.08 -12.20
C SER A 40 12.76 23.83 -11.32
N PHE A 41 11.93 23.11 -10.56
CA PHE A 41 10.87 23.70 -9.74
C PHE A 41 11.43 24.27 -8.42
N SER A 42 10.79 25.35 -7.92
CA SER A 42 10.99 25.81 -6.56
C SER A 42 10.56 24.74 -5.54
N GLN A 43 11.02 24.83 -4.31
CA GLN A 43 10.61 23.89 -3.26
C GLN A 43 9.11 23.93 -3.00
N GLU A 44 8.50 25.10 -3.09
CA GLU A 44 7.05 25.28 -2.95
C GLU A 44 6.28 24.54 -4.05
N ASN A 45 6.67 24.72 -5.31
CA ASN A 45 6.06 24.04 -6.45
C ASN A 45 6.26 22.50 -6.36
N LYS A 46 7.44 22.04 -5.91
CA LYS A 46 7.69 20.61 -5.66
C LYS A 46 6.71 20.05 -4.63
N GLN A 47 6.52 20.77 -3.52
CA GLN A 47 5.59 20.34 -2.48
C GLN A 47 4.14 20.24 -3.00
N GLU A 48 3.72 21.19 -3.84
CA GLU A 48 2.41 21.17 -4.48
C GLU A 48 2.24 19.97 -5.40
N VAL A 49 3.23 19.73 -6.28
CA VAL A 49 3.22 18.55 -7.18
C VAL A 49 3.19 17.25 -6.39
N PHE A 50 4.00 17.11 -5.34
CA PHE A 50 3.98 15.93 -4.48
C PHE A 50 2.62 15.72 -3.81
N THR A 51 1.99 16.79 -3.34
CA THR A 51 0.65 16.70 -2.74
C THR A 51 -0.38 16.20 -3.74
N GLU A 52 -0.32 16.68 -4.98
CA GLU A 52 -1.20 16.22 -6.07
C GLU A 52 -0.94 14.76 -6.46
N ILE A 53 0.31 14.32 -6.48
CA ILE A 53 0.66 12.90 -6.74
C ILE A 53 0.10 12.02 -5.61
N MET A 54 0.35 12.37 -4.35
CA MET A 54 -0.19 11.62 -3.20
C MET A 54 -1.71 11.56 -3.21
N LEU A 55 -2.38 12.65 -3.58
CA LEU A 55 -3.82 12.67 -3.74
C LEU A 55 -4.29 11.71 -4.83
N SER A 56 -3.65 11.75 -6.00
CA SER A 56 -4.00 10.89 -7.13
C SER A 56 -3.82 9.41 -6.77
N GLU A 57 -2.70 9.06 -6.14
CA GLU A 57 -2.43 7.71 -5.67
C GLU A 57 -3.44 7.25 -4.62
N ALA A 58 -3.73 8.09 -3.62
CA ALA A 58 -4.72 7.78 -2.59
C ALA A 58 -6.10 7.48 -3.20
N LEU A 59 -6.57 8.31 -4.13
CA LEU A 59 -7.86 8.14 -4.78
C LEU A 59 -7.89 6.90 -5.65
N LYS A 60 -6.87 6.68 -6.49
CA LYS A 60 -6.84 5.56 -7.44
C LYS A 60 -6.65 4.21 -6.77
N THR A 61 -5.78 4.14 -5.79
CA THR A 61 -5.57 2.91 -5.01
C THR A 61 -6.85 2.54 -4.24
N SER A 62 -7.49 3.51 -3.60
CA SER A 62 -8.76 3.29 -2.90
C SER A 62 -9.89 2.86 -3.84
N GLU A 63 -9.98 3.45 -5.03
CA GLU A 63 -10.96 3.08 -6.06
C GLU A 63 -10.81 1.61 -6.51
N ILE A 64 -9.56 1.13 -6.66
CA ILE A 64 -9.26 -0.28 -6.98
C ILE A 64 -9.79 -1.22 -5.90
N GLU A 65 -9.71 -0.82 -4.64
CA GLU A 65 -10.21 -1.57 -3.49
C GLU A 65 -11.72 -1.36 -3.24
N GLY A 66 -12.41 -0.61 -4.11
CA GLY A 66 -13.85 -0.36 -4.01
C GLY A 66 -14.23 0.75 -3.03
N GLU A 67 -13.27 1.50 -2.51
CA GLU A 67 -13.50 2.66 -1.63
C GLU A 67 -13.42 3.96 -2.44
N TYR A 68 -14.45 4.78 -2.35
CA TYR A 68 -14.56 6.01 -3.13
C TYR A 68 -14.55 7.23 -2.19
N PHE A 69 -13.54 8.07 -2.33
CA PHE A 69 -13.39 9.30 -1.56
C PHE A 69 -13.57 10.53 -2.46
N SER A 70 -14.08 11.61 -1.87
CA SER A 70 -14.04 12.89 -2.57
C SER A 70 -12.61 13.43 -2.60
N ARG A 71 -12.24 14.06 -3.73
CA ARG A 71 -10.95 14.72 -3.88
C ARG A 71 -10.71 15.76 -2.78
N GLU A 72 -11.76 16.51 -2.41
CA GLU A 72 -11.72 17.55 -1.38
C GLU A 72 -11.39 16.99 -0.01
N ASP A 73 -12.01 15.85 0.38
CA ASP A 73 -11.76 15.20 1.67
C ASP A 73 -10.32 14.75 1.82
N VAL A 74 -9.76 14.07 0.82
CA VAL A 74 -8.38 13.59 0.86
C VAL A 74 -7.40 14.76 0.80
N MET A 75 -7.64 15.75 -0.09
CA MET A 75 -6.78 16.92 -0.23
C MET A 75 -6.71 17.76 1.05
N SER A 76 -7.86 18.00 1.71
CA SER A 76 -7.87 18.76 2.96
C SER A 76 -7.07 18.05 4.06
N SER A 77 -7.19 16.72 4.12
CA SER A 77 -6.45 15.92 5.09
C SER A 77 -4.95 15.88 4.79
N LEU A 78 -4.56 15.78 3.52
CA LEU A 78 -3.15 15.86 3.11
C LEU A 78 -2.55 17.22 3.49
N LYS A 79 -3.20 18.33 3.14
CA LYS A 79 -2.69 19.69 3.40
C LYS A 79 -2.52 19.98 4.88
N VAL A 80 -3.48 19.57 5.72
CA VAL A 80 -3.38 19.75 7.17
C VAL A 80 -2.20 18.96 7.74
N ASN A 81 -2.08 17.68 7.37
CA ASN A 81 -1.03 16.81 7.92
C ASN A 81 0.38 17.12 7.35
N LEU A 82 0.46 17.74 6.18
CA LEU A 82 1.71 18.29 5.62
C LEU A 82 2.07 19.67 6.20
N GLY A 83 1.22 20.25 7.04
CA GLY A 83 1.47 21.55 7.66
C GLY A 83 1.36 22.73 6.70
N VAL A 84 0.57 22.60 5.63
CA VAL A 84 0.33 23.69 4.68
C VAL A 84 -0.38 24.83 5.40
N LYS A 85 0.16 26.07 5.30
CA LYS A 85 -0.43 27.27 5.93
C LYS A 85 -1.88 27.43 5.52
N ASP A 86 -2.68 27.97 6.42
CA ASP A 86 -4.14 28.26 6.25
C ASP A 86 -5.05 27.02 6.15
N PHE A 87 -4.51 25.81 6.34
CA PHE A 87 -5.29 24.59 6.44
C PHE A 87 -5.24 24.04 7.87
N HIS A 88 -6.37 24.13 8.58
CA HIS A 88 -6.45 23.79 10.01
C HIS A 88 -7.48 22.70 10.33
N LYS A 89 -8.21 22.23 9.33
CA LYS A 89 -9.28 21.26 9.53
C LYS A 89 -9.21 20.12 8.53
N THR A 90 -9.03 18.91 9.05
CA THR A 90 -9.15 17.69 8.26
C THR A 90 -10.59 17.42 7.86
N SER A 91 -10.78 16.53 6.88
CA SER A 91 -12.11 16.04 6.54
C SER A 91 -12.81 15.38 7.73
N LYS A 92 -14.13 15.41 7.74
CA LYS A 92 -14.94 14.60 8.65
C LYS A 92 -14.96 13.11 8.27
N ASN A 93 -14.56 12.79 7.05
CA ASN A 93 -14.45 11.42 6.57
C ASN A 93 -13.18 10.78 7.18
N LYS A 94 -13.36 9.90 8.14
CA LYS A 94 -12.24 9.26 8.87
C LYS A 94 -11.39 8.38 7.96
N LYS A 95 -12.01 7.66 7.02
CA LYS A 95 -11.27 6.84 6.04
C LYS A 95 -10.42 7.69 5.10
N ALA A 96 -10.95 8.84 4.64
CA ALA A 96 -10.18 9.78 3.84
C ALA A 96 -8.99 10.37 4.63
N ASN A 97 -9.15 10.59 5.93
CA ASN A 97 -8.04 10.98 6.80
C ASN A 97 -7.01 9.86 6.95
N ALA A 98 -7.44 8.62 7.14
CA ALA A 98 -6.57 7.47 7.29
C ALA A 98 -5.70 7.24 6.03
N ILE A 99 -6.31 7.28 4.84
CA ILE A 99 -5.54 7.11 3.60
C ILE A 99 -4.56 8.27 3.37
N ALA A 100 -4.94 9.50 3.68
CA ALA A 100 -4.03 10.66 3.59
C ALA A 100 -2.83 10.51 4.55
N LEU A 101 -3.07 10.09 5.80
CA LEU A 101 -2.01 9.81 6.76
C LEU A 101 -1.10 8.67 6.31
N LEU A 102 -1.67 7.61 5.72
CA LEU A 102 -0.88 6.51 5.18
C LEU A 102 0.04 6.98 4.05
N MET A 103 -0.45 7.80 3.12
CA MET A 103 0.38 8.34 2.03
C MET A 103 1.57 9.14 2.56
N ILE A 104 1.34 9.95 3.58
CA ILE A 104 2.40 10.74 4.23
C ILE A 104 3.39 9.82 4.96
N GLU A 105 2.91 8.81 5.68
CA GLU A 105 3.78 7.86 6.38
C GLU A 105 4.65 7.05 5.40
N ILE A 106 4.07 6.61 4.27
CA ILE A 106 4.83 5.95 3.20
C ILE A 106 5.92 6.88 2.69
N GLN A 107 5.61 8.15 2.41
CA GLN A 107 6.58 9.14 1.97
C GLN A 107 7.70 9.36 2.99
N ASN A 108 7.38 9.37 4.29
CA ASN A 108 8.37 9.57 5.36
C ASN A 108 9.20 8.33 5.65
N SER A 109 8.75 7.18 5.20
CA SER A 109 9.37 5.88 5.49
C SER A 109 9.94 5.16 4.27
N TYR A 110 9.82 5.71 3.05
CA TYR A 110 10.23 5.01 1.81
C TYR A 110 11.71 4.59 1.81
N ALA A 111 12.58 5.35 2.48
CA ALA A 111 14.01 5.05 2.59
C ALA A 111 14.36 4.12 3.78
N LYS A 112 13.37 3.77 4.61
CA LYS A 112 13.58 2.83 5.73
C LYS A 112 13.53 1.40 5.23
N THR A 113 14.28 0.53 5.85
CA THR A 113 14.14 -0.91 5.63
C THR A 113 12.74 -1.33 6.05
N MET A 114 12.02 -2.01 5.16
CA MET A 114 10.71 -2.55 5.48
C MET A 114 10.84 -3.67 6.52
N ASP A 115 10.18 -3.50 7.64
CA ASP A 115 10.13 -4.47 8.72
C ASP A 115 8.69 -4.74 9.18
N LYS A 116 8.55 -5.66 10.11
CA LYS A 116 7.26 -6.03 10.69
C LYS A 116 6.55 -4.85 11.35
N ALA A 117 7.29 -4.00 12.06
CA ALA A 117 6.74 -2.87 12.78
C ALA A 117 6.16 -1.82 11.83
N LEU A 118 6.84 -1.58 10.70
CA LEU A 118 6.38 -0.66 9.66
C LEU A 118 5.08 -1.14 9.02
N ILE A 119 4.99 -2.43 8.65
CA ILE A 119 3.75 -3.03 8.10
C ILE A 119 2.60 -2.92 9.10
N GLN A 120 2.86 -3.21 10.37
CA GLN A 120 1.85 -3.11 11.43
C GLN A 120 1.40 -1.67 11.66
N ASN A 121 2.31 -0.69 11.56
CA ASN A 121 1.98 0.72 11.65
C ASN A 121 1.09 1.18 10.49
N TRP A 122 1.40 0.80 9.26
CA TRP A 122 0.56 1.11 8.10
C TRP A 122 -0.85 0.52 8.24
N HIS A 123 -0.94 -0.75 8.65
CA HIS A 123 -2.23 -1.38 8.91
C HIS A 123 -2.99 -0.67 10.04
N LYS A 124 -2.30 -0.24 11.10
CA LYS A 124 -2.91 0.52 12.19
C LYS A 124 -3.48 1.84 11.68
N ILE A 125 -2.73 2.62 10.91
CA ILE A 125 -3.20 3.89 10.34
C ILE A 125 -4.49 3.70 9.54
N LEU A 126 -4.56 2.66 8.70
CA LEU A 126 -5.74 2.41 7.87
C LEU A 126 -6.96 1.91 8.65
N MET A 127 -6.74 1.06 9.65
CA MET A 127 -7.80 0.24 10.25
C MET A 127 -8.19 0.67 11.66
N ASP A 128 -7.57 1.72 12.23
CA ASP A 128 -7.79 2.13 13.62
C ASP A 128 -9.26 2.50 13.93
N GLU A 129 -9.98 2.99 12.93
CA GLU A 129 -11.39 3.36 13.03
C GLU A 129 -12.38 2.26 12.62
N GLU A 130 -11.87 1.11 12.13
CA GLU A 130 -12.72 0.00 11.67
C GLU A 130 -13.13 -0.90 12.84
N LYS A 131 -14.44 -1.03 13.03
CA LYS A 131 -14.99 -1.84 14.11
C LYS A 131 -14.73 -3.34 13.86
N GLY A 132 -14.27 -4.03 14.89
CA GLY A 132 -14.04 -5.49 14.84
C GLY A 132 -12.69 -5.89 14.23
N ILE A 133 -11.85 -4.93 13.87
CA ILE A 133 -10.49 -5.17 13.40
C ILE A 133 -9.50 -4.80 14.49
N ASN A 134 -8.56 -5.70 14.79
CA ASN A 134 -7.43 -5.40 15.66
C ASN A 134 -6.35 -4.68 14.83
N ALA A 135 -6.44 -3.36 14.76
CA ALA A 135 -5.56 -2.53 13.94
C ALA A 135 -4.08 -2.69 14.36
N GLY A 136 -3.21 -2.90 13.39
CA GLY A 136 -1.76 -3.07 13.61
C GLY A 136 -1.34 -4.40 14.23
N ILE A 137 -2.24 -5.38 14.34
CA ILE A 137 -1.96 -6.68 14.94
C ILE A 137 -2.27 -7.78 13.94
N PHE A 138 -1.40 -8.79 13.86
CA PHE A 138 -1.71 -9.97 13.05
C PHE A 138 -2.87 -10.74 13.65
N ARG A 139 -3.73 -11.26 12.78
CA ARG A 139 -4.85 -12.10 13.21
C ARG A 139 -4.37 -13.33 13.99
N THR A 140 -5.12 -13.71 15.00
CA THR A 140 -4.82 -14.87 15.89
C THR A 140 -5.93 -15.92 15.86
N GLY A 141 -7.05 -15.64 15.20
CA GLY A 141 -8.19 -16.57 15.09
C GLY A 141 -7.83 -17.87 14.38
N ALA A 142 -8.47 -18.95 14.76
CA ALA A 142 -8.33 -20.25 14.10
C ALA A 142 -9.16 -20.38 12.81
N GLU A 143 -10.19 -19.55 12.68
CA GLU A 143 -11.07 -19.55 11.50
C GLU A 143 -10.29 -19.14 10.24
N PRO A 144 -10.50 -19.86 9.12
CA PRO A 144 -9.84 -19.54 7.87
C PRO A 144 -10.35 -18.21 7.32
N MET A 145 -9.44 -17.35 6.88
CA MET A 145 -9.78 -16.14 6.13
C MET A 145 -9.88 -16.50 4.65
N GLN A 146 -11.04 -16.29 4.04
CA GLN A 146 -11.33 -16.73 2.68
C GLN A 146 -11.89 -15.60 1.81
N VAL A 147 -11.57 -15.65 0.53
CA VAL A 147 -12.27 -14.89 -0.52
C VAL A 147 -13.31 -15.82 -1.14
N VAL A 148 -14.56 -15.45 -1.02
CA VAL A 148 -15.69 -16.30 -1.44
C VAL A 148 -16.63 -15.55 -2.38
N SER A 149 -17.36 -16.29 -3.20
CA SER A 149 -18.51 -15.79 -3.96
C SER A 149 -19.68 -16.80 -3.88
N GLY A 150 -20.87 -16.34 -4.23
CA GLY A 150 -22.09 -17.19 -4.20
C GLY A 150 -23.06 -16.75 -3.12
N SER A 151 -24.20 -17.47 -3.03
CA SER A 151 -25.23 -17.25 -2.03
C SER A 151 -24.98 -18.09 -0.78
N TYR A 152 -25.63 -17.72 0.32
CA TYR A 152 -25.59 -18.48 1.56
C TYR A 152 -26.01 -19.95 1.31
N GLY A 153 -25.16 -20.90 1.72
CA GLY A 153 -25.34 -22.32 1.49
C GLY A 153 -24.74 -22.87 0.17
N ASN A 154 -24.26 -21.98 -0.73
CA ASN A 154 -23.57 -22.39 -1.97
C ASN A 154 -22.38 -21.45 -2.24
N LEU A 155 -21.46 -21.40 -1.27
CA LEU A 155 -20.26 -20.57 -1.36
C LEU A 155 -19.18 -21.27 -2.17
N LYS A 156 -18.57 -20.52 -3.12
CA LYS A 156 -17.37 -20.93 -3.83
C LYS A 156 -16.17 -20.21 -3.23
N VAL A 157 -15.23 -20.98 -2.67
CA VAL A 157 -13.97 -20.45 -2.15
C VAL A 157 -13.01 -20.23 -3.32
N HIS A 158 -12.54 -19.00 -3.50
CA HIS A 158 -11.56 -18.61 -4.52
C HIS A 158 -10.14 -18.59 -3.96
N TYR A 159 -10.01 -18.20 -2.71
CA TYR A 159 -8.74 -18.11 -2.01
C TYR A 159 -8.94 -18.39 -0.53
N GLU A 160 -7.98 -19.06 0.07
CA GLU A 160 -7.87 -19.22 1.51
C GLU A 160 -6.48 -18.78 1.97
N ALA A 161 -6.45 -17.88 2.94
CA ALA A 161 -5.21 -17.38 3.51
C ALA A 161 -4.53 -18.45 4.39
N PRO A 162 -3.20 -18.38 4.54
CA PRO A 162 -2.48 -19.26 5.48
C PRO A 162 -3.07 -19.22 6.89
N PRO A 163 -2.96 -20.30 7.68
CA PRO A 163 -3.37 -20.29 9.08
C PRO A 163 -2.69 -19.19 9.87
N SER A 164 -3.39 -18.57 10.82
CA SER A 164 -2.87 -17.45 11.61
C SER A 164 -1.57 -17.80 12.37
N LYS A 165 -1.44 -19.05 12.82
CA LYS A 165 -0.24 -19.57 13.51
C LYS A 165 1.02 -19.50 12.66
N ASP A 166 0.88 -19.56 11.33
CA ASP A 166 2.01 -19.59 10.39
C ASP A 166 2.42 -18.17 9.95
N LEU A 167 1.60 -17.14 10.24
CA LEU A 167 1.86 -15.76 9.83
C LEU A 167 3.22 -15.22 10.29
N PRO A 168 3.68 -15.42 11.52
CA PRO A 168 4.98 -14.92 11.95
C PRO A 168 6.14 -15.41 11.07
N GLN A 169 6.10 -16.69 10.70
CA GLN A 169 7.11 -17.30 9.84
C GLN A 169 6.99 -16.76 8.40
N LEU A 170 5.78 -16.72 7.85
CA LEU A 170 5.54 -16.26 6.49
C LEU A 170 5.90 -14.78 6.30
N ILE A 171 5.59 -13.92 7.26
CA ILE A 171 6.00 -12.52 7.23
C ILE A 171 7.53 -12.39 7.27
N ASN A 172 8.22 -13.16 8.10
CA ASN A 172 9.68 -13.15 8.13
C ASN A 172 10.28 -13.62 6.79
N GLN A 173 9.70 -14.66 6.16
CA GLN A 173 10.11 -15.11 4.83
C GLN A 173 9.92 -14.03 3.77
N PHE A 174 8.76 -13.35 3.80
CA PHE A 174 8.48 -12.23 2.90
C PHE A 174 9.47 -11.08 3.08
N LEU A 175 9.73 -10.66 4.31
CA LEU A 175 10.66 -9.57 4.61
C LEU A 175 12.09 -9.91 4.17
N ASN A 176 12.55 -11.13 4.43
CA ASN A 176 13.86 -11.60 3.98
C ASN A 176 13.96 -11.62 2.44
N TRP A 177 12.92 -12.12 1.77
CA TRP A 177 12.86 -12.11 0.32
C TRP A 177 12.89 -10.68 -0.23
N TYR A 178 12.09 -9.78 0.31
CA TYR A 178 12.03 -8.38 -0.12
C TYR A 178 13.39 -7.68 0.02
N GLN A 179 14.04 -7.84 1.17
CA GLN A 179 15.35 -7.25 1.43
C GLN A 179 16.43 -7.81 0.49
N THR A 180 16.46 -9.13 0.31
CA THR A 180 17.42 -9.78 -0.58
C THR A 180 17.21 -9.41 -2.04
N PHE A 181 15.97 -9.11 -2.44
CA PHE A 181 15.66 -8.70 -3.81
C PHE A 181 16.08 -7.25 -4.06
N SER A 182 15.87 -6.37 -3.08
CA SER A 182 16.20 -4.94 -3.19
C SER A 182 17.71 -4.66 -3.14
N GLU A 183 18.54 -5.60 -2.65
CA GLU A 183 20.00 -5.46 -2.60
C GLU A 183 20.69 -5.94 -3.88
N LYS A 184 19.96 -6.53 -4.83
CA LYS A 184 20.54 -7.10 -6.06
C LYS A 184 20.45 -6.18 -7.28
N ASP A 185 19.81 -5.04 -7.16
CA ASP A 185 19.68 -3.99 -8.18
C ASP A 185 20.42 -2.72 -7.77
#